data_3f973b7b2a267846bbb396cfa7f76cd1
#
_entry.id   3f973b7b2a267846bbb396cfa7f76cd1
#
_cell.length_a   1.000
_cell.length_b   1.000
_cell.length_c   1.000
_cell.angle_alpha   90.00
_cell.angle_beta   90.00
_cell.angle_gamma   90.00
#
_symmetry.space_group_name_H-M   'P 1'
#
loop_
_entity.id
_entity.type
_entity.pdbx_description
1 polymer ?
#
loop_
_entity_poly.entity_id
_entity_poly.type
_entity_poly.pdbx_seq_one_letter_code
_entity_poly.pdbx_strand_id
1 'polypeptide(L)'
;MQVRYFSLLFLLIFSGQILAQNSFKSAIETLLQQEDYKNASVGINVVDLNSDERVYSLNSEKLLVPASTMKMITSGTALEILGADYRFKTKISYTGKIDKNGVLDGDLVLIGGADPALGSEYFQDHYFEFLKNWAKQVKASGIKKVKGNLILDGGIYDTERIPDSWVWGDIGNYYGAGPNAFTVFDNMYRITFSSPKKEGKLTKVIQTYPKIDGLQIDNEVLSADNNSDNAYVFGGPFDKHRIIRGTIPRNRKAFTIKASVPAPEEILAAAFLQNLLAEGVFVDGETRFGKNVSDKTTLIYTQESPTLAEIAEVLNYESVNLFAEHFLKQIAIERNGLANRTAAIDLVKTYWEEQGLSMENIFMEDGSGLSHFNAVSPVFFTRFLTQMAANDAFVESLPVAGKGTFKRFDTEKLPGKTLQAKSGSMTRVRCYSGYLTTDKGHKLVFSFMFNHFGGSHSALIKEIEQLFILLKENY
;
A
#
# COMPACT_ATOMS: atom_id res chain seq x y z
N MET A 1 44.10 41.98 12.12
CA MET A 1 44.47 40.73 11.44
C MET A 1 43.35 39.65 11.51
N GLN A 2 42.41 39.72 12.44
CA GLN A 2 41.29 38.73 12.56
C GLN A 2 40.17 38.83 11.51
N VAL A 3 39.93 39.98 10.91
CA VAL A 3 38.86 40.19 9.92
C VAL A 3 39.13 39.50 8.56
N ARG A 4 40.42 39.34 8.18
CA ARG A 4 40.80 38.69 6.91
C ARG A 4 40.62 37.18 6.89
N TYR A 5 40.71 36.49 8.03
CA TYR A 5 40.49 35.02 8.10
C TYR A 5 39.03 34.63 8.05
N PHE A 6 38.12 35.45 8.57
CA PHE A 6 36.67 35.22 8.49
C PHE A 6 36.14 35.33 7.03
N SER A 7 36.63 36.31 6.27
CA SER A 7 36.25 36.51 4.87
C SER A 7 36.77 35.40 3.95
N LEU A 8 37.98 34.83 4.21
CA LEU A 8 38.55 33.73 3.44
C LEU A 8 37.81 32.41 3.72
N LEU A 9 37.42 32.15 4.97
CA LEU A 9 36.65 30.95 5.35
C LEU A 9 35.25 30.97 4.73
N PHE A 10 34.59 32.14 4.72
CA PHE A 10 33.29 32.35 4.09
C PHE A 10 33.35 32.16 2.57
N LEU A 11 34.40 32.64 1.91
CA LEU A 11 34.63 32.47 0.46
C LEU A 11 34.91 31.00 0.08
N LEU A 12 35.63 30.25 0.93
CA LEU A 12 35.93 28.83 0.69
C LEU A 12 34.67 27.94 0.87
N ILE A 13 33.81 28.25 1.84
CA ILE A 13 32.55 27.55 2.04
C ILE A 13 31.58 27.81 0.86
N PHE A 14 31.48 29.05 0.43
CA PHE A 14 30.63 29.42 -0.71
C PHE A 14 31.12 28.82 -2.04
N SER A 15 32.44 28.74 -2.25
CA SER A 15 32.98 28.09 -3.47
C SER A 15 32.79 26.57 -3.48
N GLY A 16 32.81 25.92 -2.32
CA GLY A 16 32.55 24.48 -2.18
C GLY A 16 31.10 24.11 -2.50
N GLN A 17 30.13 24.91 -2.06
CA GLN A 17 28.72 24.69 -2.36
C GLN A 17 28.41 24.90 -3.85
N ILE A 18 28.98 25.92 -4.50
CA ILE A 18 28.81 26.19 -5.93
C ILE A 18 29.38 25.03 -6.78
N LEU A 19 30.54 24.47 -6.39
CA LEU A 19 31.14 23.33 -7.10
C LEU A 19 30.30 22.05 -6.95
N ALA A 20 29.76 21.79 -5.77
CA ALA A 20 28.91 20.65 -5.47
C ALA A 20 27.59 20.69 -6.24
N GLN A 21 26.93 21.83 -6.21
CA GLN A 21 25.68 22.07 -6.96
C GLN A 21 25.89 21.94 -8.48
N ASN A 22 27.03 22.34 -8.98
CA ASN A 22 27.41 22.19 -10.39
C ASN A 22 27.63 20.72 -10.77
N SER A 23 28.19 19.88 -9.90
CA SER A 23 28.40 18.45 -10.18
C SER A 23 27.09 17.68 -10.27
N PHE A 24 26.17 17.91 -9.34
CA PHE A 24 24.82 17.29 -9.34
C PHE A 24 23.99 17.73 -10.54
N LYS A 25 23.97 19.03 -10.83
CA LYS A 25 23.30 19.59 -12.00
C LYS A 25 23.84 18.98 -13.30
N SER A 26 25.16 18.92 -13.46
CA SER A 26 25.82 18.33 -14.63
C SER A 26 25.48 16.83 -14.80
N ALA A 27 25.40 16.08 -13.67
CA ALA A 27 25.00 14.68 -13.71
C ALA A 27 23.57 14.48 -14.22
N ILE A 28 22.62 15.33 -13.77
CA ILE A 28 21.25 15.31 -14.27
C ILE A 28 21.20 15.71 -15.76
N GLU A 29 21.90 16.76 -16.16
CA GLU A 29 21.94 17.20 -17.57
C GLU A 29 22.51 16.08 -18.46
N THR A 30 23.54 15.39 -18.01
CA THR A 30 24.14 14.24 -18.73
C THR A 30 23.15 13.07 -18.80
N LEU A 31 22.48 12.75 -17.71
CA LEU A 31 21.45 11.70 -17.68
C LEU A 31 20.35 11.97 -18.69
N LEU A 32 19.84 13.21 -18.74
CA LEU A 32 18.75 13.61 -19.63
C LEU A 32 19.16 13.71 -21.12
N GLN A 33 20.44 13.64 -21.46
CA GLN A 33 20.91 13.53 -22.86
C GLN A 33 20.96 12.08 -23.35
N GLN A 34 20.89 11.09 -22.47
CA GLN A 34 20.89 9.67 -22.86
C GLN A 34 19.62 9.34 -23.68
N GLU A 35 19.75 8.44 -24.67
CA GLU A 35 18.65 8.04 -25.59
C GLU A 35 17.41 7.57 -24.84
N ASP A 36 17.59 6.86 -23.71
CA ASP A 36 16.49 6.32 -22.91
C ASP A 36 15.72 7.41 -22.14
N TYR A 37 16.31 8.58 -21.91
CA TYR A 37 15.72 9.59 -21.01
C TYR A 37 15.47 10.95 -21.66
N LYS A 38 16.04 11.25 -22.82
CA LYS A 38 15.93 12.56 -23.49
C LYS A 38 14.51 13.01 -23.82
N ASN A 39 13.58 12.05 -23.98
CA ASN A 39 12.17 12.31 -24.26
C ASN A 39 11.26 12.04 -23.03
N ALA A 40 11.84 11.72 -21.87
CA ALA A 40 11.07 11.51 -20.66
C ALA A 40 10.49 12.81 -20.11
N SER A 41 9.36 12.71 -19.43
CA SER A 41 8.83 13.80 -18.62
C SER A 41 9.44 13.70 -17.22
N VAL A 42 10.38 14.59 -16.91
CA VAL A 42 11.13 14.57 -15.64
C VAL A 42 10.80 15.81 -14.82
N GLY A 43 10.56 15.61 -13.54
CA GLY A 43 10.41 16.65 -12.53
C GLY A 43 11.27 16.31 -11.30
N ILE A 44 12.03 17.29 -10.83
CA ILE A 44 12.90 17.12 -9.65
C ILE A 44 12.78 18.38 -8.80
N ASN A 45 12.66 18.21 -7.49
CA ASN A 45 12.81 19.27 -6.51
C ASN A 45 13.61 18.76 -5.31
N VAL A 46 14.60 19.52 -4.87
CA VAL A 46 15.44 19.25 -3.69
C VAL A 46 15.56 20.50 -2.86
N VAL A 47 15.25 20.41 -1.59
CA VAL A 47 15.23 21.54 -0.65
C VAL A 47 16.00 21.13 0.61
N ASP A 48 16.79 22.02 1.17
CA ASP A 48 17.38 21.83 2.50
C ASP A 48 16.32 22.10 3.57
N LEU A 49 16.04 21.13 4.42
CA LEU A 49 14.97 21.20 5.42
C LEU A 49 15.22 22.26 6.49
N ASN A 50 16.51 22.57 6.79
CA ASN A 50 16.86 23.48 7.85
C ASN A 50 16.86 24.95 7.41
N SER A 51 17.29 25.22 6.17
CA SER A 51 17.39 26.59 5.63
C SER A 51 16.25 26.99 4.69
N ASP A 52 15.39 26.02 4.29
CA ASP A 52 14.39 26.15 3.21
C ASP A 52 15.02 26.58 1.85
N GLU A 53 16.35 26.42 1.73
CA GLU A 53 17.06 26.74 0.49
C GLU A 53 16.78 25.69 -0.59
N ARG A 54 16.45 26.15 -1.78
CA ARG A 54 16.29 25.28 -2.94
C ARG A 54 17.65 24.84 -3.47
N VAL A 55 18.04 23.60 -3.22
CA VAL A 55 19.30 22.99 -3.69
C VAL A 55 19.26 22.73 -5.19
N TYR A 56 18.14 22.19 -5.70
CA TYR A 56 17.96 21.93 -7.14
C TYR A 56 16.49 21.91 -7.52
N SER A 57 16.18 22.37 -8.73
CA SER A 57 14.82 22.35 -9.27
C SER A 57 14.85 22.16 -10.79
N LEU A 58 14.05 21.21 -11.26
CA LEU A 58 13.76 20.97 -12.67
C LEU A 58 12.29 20.62 -12.83
N ASN A 59 11.53 21.44 -13.57
CA ASN A 59 10.09 21.22 -13.78
C ASN A 59 9.33 20.91 -12.47
N SER A 60 9.69 21.58 -11.38
CA SER A 60 9.22 21.23 -10.01
C SER A 60 7.71 21.40 -9.83
N GLU A 61 7.05 22.22 -10.66
CA GLU A 61 5.60 22.45 -10.64
C GLU A 61 4.83 21.58 -11.65
N LYS A 62 5.56 20.83 -12.49
CA LYS A 62 4.94 19.96 -13.48
C LYS A 62 4.21 18.80 -12.80
N LEU A 63 2.93 18.64 -13.16
CA LEU A 63 2.13 17.49 -12.71
C LEU A 63 2.59 16.22 -13.42
N LEU A 64 2.96 15.21 -12.65
CA LEU A 64 3.48 13.93 -13.10
C LEU A 64 2.78 12.78 -12.36
N VAL A 65 2.70 11.63 -13.01
CA VAL A 65 2.15 10.40 -12.37
C VAL A 65 3.07 9.98 -11.23
N PRO A 66 2.58 9.96 -9.98
CA PRO A 66 3.40 9.69 -8.81
C PRO A 66 3.64 8.20 -8.58
N ALA A 67 2.81 7.33 -9.14
CA ALA A 67 2.72 5.93 -8.76
C ALA A 67 2.65 5.80 -7.22
N SER A 68 3.28 4.78 -6.63
CA SER A 68 3.19 4.50 -5.19
C SER A 68 3.81 5.55 -4.25
N THR A 69 4.42 6.64 -4.75
CA THR A 69 4.77 7.78 -3.88
C THR A 69 3.52 8.50 -3.35
N MET A 70 2.36 8.35 -4.01
CA MET A 70 1.05 8.79 -3.49
C MET A 70 0.77 8.27 -2.08
N LYS A 71 1.22 7.06 -1.76
CA LYS A 71 1.02 6.44 -0.44
C LYS A 71 1.57 7.26 0.73
N MET A 72 2.57 8.10 0.49
CA MET A 72 3.07 9.01 1.54
C MET A 72 2.00 10.02 1.94
N ILE A 73 1.30 10.61 0.95
CA ILE A 73 0.22 11.56 1.22
C ILE A 73 -0.89 10.86 2.00
N THR A 74 -1.28 9.67 1.56
CA THR A 74 -2.33 8.87 2.22
C THR A 74 -1.94 8.45 3.63
N SER A 75 -0.76 7.85 3.82
CA SER A 75 -0.32 7.39 5.14
C SER A 75 0.00 8.53 6.08
N GLY A 76 0.60 9.62 5.58
CA GLY A 76 0.85 10.81 6.38
C GLY A 76 -0.44 11.46 6.84
N THR A 77 -1.41 11.64 5.95
CA THR A 77 -2.72 12.21 6.33
C THR A 77 -3.45 11.33 7.34
N ALA A 78 -3.42 10.00 7.16
CA ALA A 78 -4.04 9.08 8.10
C ALA A 78 -3.39 9.16 9.49
N LEU A 79 -2.05 9.22 9.56
CA LEU A 79 -1.32 9.38 10.82
C LEU A 79 -1.62 10.73 11.50
N GLU A 80 -1.80 11.81 10.75
CA GLU A 80 -2.15 13.13 11.28
C GLU A 80 -3.60 13.17 11.82
N ILE A 81 -4.55 12.59 11.09
CA ILE A 81 -5.99 12.67 11.43
C ILE A 81 -6.40 11.63 12.46
N LEU A 82 -5.90 10.40 12.37
CA LEU A 82 -6.31 9.27 13.22
C LEU A 82 -5.35 9.05 14.41
N GLY A 83 -4.09 9.44 14.25
CA GLY A 83 -3.03 9.21 15.23
C GLY A 83 -2.32 7.87 15.06
N ALA A 84 -1.05 7.80 15.50
CA ALA A 84 -0.19 6.65 15.36
C ALA A 84 -0.72 5.37 16.06
N ASP A 85 -1.39 5.54 17.20
CA ASP A 85 -1.92 4.46 18.05
C ASP A 85 -3.30 3.98 17.63
N TYR A 86 -3.90 4.56 16.60
CA TYR A 86 -5.22 4.15 16.10
C TYR A 86 -5.24 2.66 15.78
N ARG A 87 -6.36 1.97 16.09
CA ARG A 87 -6.57 0.54 15.80
C ARG A 87 -7.94 0.33 15.17
N PHE A 88 -7.97 -0.45 14.11
CA PHE A 88 -9.22 -0.93 13.51
C PHE A 88 -9.87 -1.98 14.41
N LYS A 89 -11.22 -2.05 14.42
CA LYS A 89 -11.97 -2.88 15.38
C LYS A 89 -13.03 -3.72 14.68
N THR A 90 -12.76 -5.02 14.51
CA THR A 90 -13.75 -6.00 14.07
C THR A 90 -14.46 -6.57 15.29
N LYS A 91 -15.81 -6.60 15.28
CA LYS A 91 -16.60 -7.01 16.45
C LYS A 91 -17.41 -8.27 16.17
N ILE A 92 -17.49 -9.14 17.17
CA ILE A 92 -18.37 -10.31 17.19
C ILE A 92 -19.46 -10.03 18.20
N SER A 93 -20.69 -10.13 17.76
CA SER A 93 -21.89 -9.85 18.55
C SER A 93 -22.98 -10.86 18.24
N TYR A 94 -24.09 -10.82 18.95
CA TYR A 94 -25.26 -11.60 18.65
C TYR A 94 -26.56 -10.81 18.89
N THR A 95 -27.64 -11.22 18.23
CA THR A 95 -29.01 -10.76 18.50
C THR A 95 -29.79 -11.83 19.25
N GLY A 96 -30.93 -11.47 19.87
CA GLY A 96 -31.80 -12.45 20.53
C GLY A 96 -31.34 -12.82 21.93
N LYS A 97 -31.62 -14.08 22.35
CA LYS A 97 -31.38 -14.59 23.71
C LYS A 97 -30.74 -15.98 23.70
N ILE A 98 -29.84 -16.21 24.64
CA ILE A 98 -29.22 -17.53 24.88
C ILE A 98 -30.04 -18.23 25.96
N ASP A 99 -30.51 -19.45 25.69
CA ASP A 99 -31.23 -20.27 26.66
C ASP A 99 -30.27 -21.02 27.63
N LYS A 100 -30.84 -21.70 28.64
CA LYS A 100 -30.07 -22.48 29.64
C LYS A 100 -29.25 -23.64 29.06
N ASN A 101 -29.55 -24.06 27.84
CA ASN A 101 -28.83 -25.13 27.13
C ASN A 101 -27.72 -24.60 26.22
N GLY A 102 -27.58 -23.30 26.13
CA GLY A 102 -26.61 -22.63 25.24
C GLY A 102 -27.11 -22.46 23.80
N VAL A 103 -28.42 -22.47 23.59
CA VAL A 103 -29.02 -22.23 22.28
C VAL A 103 -29.36 -20.76 22.13
N LEU A 104 -28.74 -20.11 21.16
CA LEU A 104 -29.04 -18.73 20.78
C LEU A 104 -30.29 -18.74 19.86
N ASP A 105 -31.39 -18.17 20.35
CA ASP A 105 -32.58 -17.86 19.55
C ASP A 105 -32.40 -16.44 18.93
N GLY A 106 -31.60 -16.40 17.90
CA GLY A 106 -31.13 -15.17 17.24
C GLY A 106 -29.98 -15.46 16.28
N ASP A 107 -29.33 -14.42 15.82
CA ASP A 107 -28.23 -14.47 14.84
C ASP A 107 -26.87 -14.19 15.50
N LEU A 108 -25.83 -14.83 15.01
CA LEU A 108 -24.44 -14.45 15.28
C LEU A 108 -24.04 -13.37 14.26
N VAL A 109 -23.49 -12.26 14.73
CA VAL A 109 -23.19 -11.08 13.90
C VAL A 109 -21.71 -10.76 13.94
N LEU A 110 -21.07 -10.73 12.79
CA LEU A 110 -19.72 -10.22 12.61
C LEU A 110 -19.83 -8.81 12.01
N ILE A 111 -19.36 -7.80 12.74
CA ILE A 111 -19.37 -6.40 12.31
C ILE A 111 -17.98 -6.06 11.77
N GLY A 112 -17.91 -5.70 10.49
CA GLY A 112 -16.68 -5.39 9.81
C GLY A 112 -16.00 -4.14 10.36
N GLY A 113 -14.72 -4.27 10.72
CA GLY A 113 -13.90 -3.17 11.26
C GLY A 113 -13.07 -2.44 10.24
N ALA A 114 -13.19 -2.80 8.94
CA ALA A 114 -12.32 -2.28 7.89
C ALA A 114 -10.81 -2.48 8.16
N ASP A 115 -10.46 -3.47 8.94
CA ASP A 115 -9.09 -3.79 9.32
C ASP A 115 -8.29 -4.29 8.09
N PRO A 116 -7.32 -3.51 7.55
CA PRO A 116 -6.56 -3.90 6.37
C PRO A 116 -5.62 -5.09 6.65
N ALA A 117 -5.23 -5.26 7.91
CA ALA A 117 -4.20 -6.21 8.32
C ALA A 117 -4.77 -7.54 8.83
N LEU A 118 -6.10 -7.74 8.89
CA LEU A 118 -6.72 -8.93 9.47
C LEU A 118 -6.23 -10.22 8.79
N GLY A 119 -5.47 -11.02 9.52
CA GLY A 119 -4.86 -12.26 9.03
C GLY A 119 -3.82 -12.07 7.93
N SER A 120 -3.28 -10.86 7.77
CA SER A 120 -2.26 -10.52 6.78
C SER A 120 -0.96 -11.32 6.99
N GLU A 121 -0.30 -11.68 5.87
CA GLU A 121 1.02 -12.34 5.92
C GLU A 121 2.11 -11.49 6.58
N TYR A 122 1.92 -10.18 6.70
CA TYR A 122 2.84 -9.25 7.36
C TYR A 122 2.67 -9.19 8.88
N PHE A 123 1.54 -9.66 9.41
CA PHE A 123 1.18 -9.59 10.83
C PHE A 123 0.80 -10.96 11.42
N GLN A 124 1.50 -12.03 11.01
CA GLN A 124 1.18 -13.41 11.39
C GLN A 124 1.16 -13.63 12.91
N ASP A 125 2.10 -13.02 13.63
CA ASP A 125 2.18 -13.16 15.08
C ASP A 125 1.00 -12.49 15.79
N HIS A 126 0.58 -11.30 15.32
CA HIS A 126 -0.56 -10.57 15.86
C HIS A 126 -1.89 -11.32 15.66
N TYR A 127 -2.05 -11.96 14.50
CA TYR A 127 -3.26 -12.70 14.15
C TYR A 127 -3.10 -14.22 14.28
N PHE A 128 -2.12 -14.67 15.06
CA PHE A 128 -1.94 -16.11 15.25
C PHE A 128 -3.22 -16.76 15.76
N GLU A 129 -3.74 -17.74 15.02
CA GLU A 129 -4.99 -18.46 15.31
C GLU A 129 -6.22 -17.55 15.63
N PHE A 130 -6.30 -16.33 15.08
CA PHE A 130 -7.37 -15.38 15.43
C PHE A 130 -8.78 -15.95 15.24
N LEU A 131 -9.04 -16.71 14.17
CA LEU A 131 -10.35 -17.35 13.92
C LEU A 131 -10.69 -18.38 14.98
N LYS A 132 -9.72 -19.14 15.44
CA LYS A 132 -9.91 -20.09 16.55
C LYS A 132 -10.17 -19.35 17.86
N ASN A 133 -9.47 -18.25 18.10
CA ASN A 133 -9.76 -17.41 19.27
C ASN A 133 -11.18 -16.84 19.18
N TRP A 134 -11.62 -16.35 18.03
CA TRP A 134 -12.99 -15.86 17.82
C TRP A 134 -14.03 -16.93 18.17
N ALA A 135 -13.84 -18.17 17.68
CA ALA A 135 -14.72 -19.29 17.99
C ALA A 135 -14.75 -19.62 19.48
N LYS A 136 -13.60 -19.58 20.15
CA LYS A 136 -13.53 -19.76 21.62
C LYS A 136 -14.28 -18.67 22.38
N GLN A 137 -14.20 -17.40 21.94
CA GLN A 137 -14.94 -16.31 22.58
C GLN A 137 -16.45 -16.49 22.42
N VAL A 138 -16.92 -16.93 21.24
CA VAL A 138 -18.33 -17.27 21.04
C VAL A 138 -18.77 -18.39 21.97
N LYS A 139 -17.98 -19.45 22.07
CA LYS A 139 -18.27 -20.57 23.00
C LYS A 139 -18.27 -20.13 24.47
N ALA A 140 -17.31 -19.28 24.86
CA ALA A 140 -17.18 -18.77 26.23
C ALA A 140 -18.36 -17.84 26.60
N SER A 141 -19.04 -17.20 25.66
CA SER A 141 -20.28 -16.45 25.90
C SER A 141 -21.49 -17.34 26.22
N GLY A 142 -21.30 -18.68 26.23
CA GLY A 142 -22.34 -19.64 26.50
C GLY A 142 -23.05 -20.20 25.28
N ILE A 143 -22.72 -19.74 24.07
CA ILE A 143 -23.34 -20.18 22.81
C ILE A 143 -22.72 -21.53 22.40
N LYS A 144 -23.58 -22.54 22.27
CA LYS A 144 -23.25 -23.87 21.73
C LYS A 144 -23.92 -24.09 20.37
N LYS A 145 -25.04 -23.40 20.13
CA LYS A 145 -25.82 -23.51 18.92
C LYS A 145 -26.49 -22.18 18.60
N VAL A 146 -26.45 -21.78 17.35
CA VAL A 146 -27.15 -20.62 16.80
C VAL A 146 -28.29 -21.14 15.92
N LYS A 147 -29.57 -20.83 16.27
CA LYS A 147 -30.74 -21.21 15.43
C LYS A 147 -30.86 -20.34 14.17
N GLY A 148 -30.45 -19.08 14.29
CA GLY A 148 -30.47 -18.12 13.19
C GLY A 148 -29.24 -18.22 12.31
N ASN A 149 -28.82 -17.10 11.75
CA ASN A 149 -27.81 -17.00 10.71
C ASN A 149 -26.45 -16.54 11.28
N LEU A 150 -25.39 -16.73 10.47
CA LEU A 150 -24.18 -15.92 10.58
C LEU A 150 -24.36 -14.69 9.68
N ILE A 151 -24.40 -13.51 10.27
CA ILE A 151 -24.57 -12.24 9.53
C ILE A 151 -23.25 -11.50 9.52
N LEU A 152 -22.78 -11.08 8.36
CA LEU A 152 -21.67 -10.19 8.16
C LEU A 152 -22.19 -8.79 7.86
N ASP A 153 -22.07 -7.87 8.83
CA ASP A 153 -22.47 -6.47 8.68
C ASP A 153 -21.29 -5.61 8.21
N GLY A 154 -21.29 -5.25 6.93
CA GLY A 154 -20.31 -4.37 6.28
C GLY A 154 -20.80 -2.94 6.09
N GLY A 155 -21.76 -2.48 6.90
CA GLY A 155 -22.45 -1.20 6.73
C GLY A 155 -21.58 0.04 6.68
N ILE A 156 -20.38 -0.01 7.26
CA ILE A 156 -19.41 1.10 7.24
C ILE A 156 -18.77 1.35 5.85
N TYR A 157 -18.91 0.41 4.89
CA TYR A 157 -18.38 0.56 3.53
C TYR A 157 -19.49 0.82 2.51
N ASP A 158 -19.20 1.70 1.56
CA ASP A 158 -20.00 1.84 0.35
C ASP A 158 -19.87 0.61 -0.56
N THR A 159 -20.42 0.68 -1.76
CA THR A 159 -20.36 -0.42 -2.75
C THR A 159 -19.16 -0.35 -3.67
N GLU A 160 -18.41 0.76 -3.63
CA GLU A 160 -17.23 0.98 -4.46
C GLU A 160 -16.02 0.25 -3.87
N ARG A 161 -15.72 -0.93 -4.39
CA ARG A 161 -14.55 -1.72 -3.98
C ARG A 161 -13.27 -1.33 -4.69
N ILE A 162 -13.38 -0.84 -5.92
CA ILE A 162 -12.26 -0.54 -6.80
C ILE A 162 -12.53 0.80 -7.47
N PRO A 163 -11.57 1.75 -7.48
CA PRO A 163 -11.69 2.99 -8.24
C PRO A 163 -11.91 2.74 -9.73
N ASP A 164 -12.82 3.48 -10.35
CA ASP A 164 -13.12 3.38 -11.80
C ASP A 164 -11.91 3.65 -12.69
N SER A 165 -10.94 4.39 -12.16
CA SER A 165 -9.70 4.77 -12.84
C SER A 165 -8.63 3.66 -12.86
N TRP A 166 -8.85 2.52 -12.19
CA TRP A 166 -7.93 1.39 -12.25
C TRP A 166 -8.09 0.61 -13.56
N VAL A 167 -6.96 0.28 -14.17
CA VAL A 167 -7.01 -0.42 -15.46
C VAL A 167 -7.36 -1.91 -15.30
N TRP A 168 -8.09 -2.43 -16.29
CA TRP A 168 -8.53 -3.83 -16.35
C TRP A 168 -7.41 -4.84 -16.06
N GLY A 169 -6.18 -4.55 -16.53
CA GLY A 169 -5.02 -5.42 -16.34
C GLY A 169 -4.51 -5.52 -14.91
N ASP A 170 -4.91 -4.61 -14.01
CA ASP A 170 -4.45 -4.58 -12.61
C ASP A 170 -5.42 -5.26 -11.65
N ILE A 171 -6.73 -5.14 -11.90
CA ILE A 171 -7.81 -5.49 -10.96
C ILE A 171 -7.77 -6.95 -10.49
N GLY A 172 -7.46 -7.90 -11.37
CA GLY A 172 -7.39 -9.32 -11.04
C GLY A 172 -6.12 -9.74 -10.29
N ASN A 173 -5.08 -8.90 -10.26
CA ASN A 173 -3.82 -9.20 -9.61
C ASN A 173 -3.85 -8.80 -8.12
N TYR A 174 -2.99 -9.39 -7.31
CA TYR A 174 -2.95 -9.16 -5.86
C TYR A 174 -2.83 -7.69 -5.48
N TYR A 175 -2.08 -6.89 -6.26
CA TYR A 175 -1.90 -5.46 -6.03
C TYR A 175 -3.10 -4.60 -6.46
N GLY A 176 -4.06 -5.18 -7.19
CA GLY A 176 -5.35 -4.58 -7.55
C GLY A 176 -6.50 -5.04 -6.65
N ALA A 177 -6.22 -5.69 -5.52
CA ALA A 177 -7.22 -6.03 -4.54
C ALA A 177 -7.80 -4.77 -3.89
N GLY A 178 -9.13 -4.63 -3.94
CA GLY A 178 -9.82 -3.48 -3.35
C GLY A 178 -10.14 -3.66 -1.87
N PRO A 179 -10.32 -2.56 -1.11
CA PRO A 179 -10.66 -2.59 0.29
C PRO A 179 -12.10 -3.07 0.53
N ASN A 180 -12.31 -3.72 1.67
CA ASN A 180 -13.61 -4.26 2.08
C ASN A 180 -13.76 -4.15 3.60
N ALA A 181 -14.99 -4.03 4.11
CA ALA A 181 -15.27 -4.07 5.55
C ALA A 181 -14.73 -5.34 6.22
N PHE A 182 -14.62 -6.43 5.46
CA PHE A 182 -14.12 -7.75 5.86
C PHE A 182 -12.85 -8.14 5.08
N THR A 183 -11.95 -7.20 4.86
CA THR A 183 -10.61 -7.53 4.35
C THR A 183 -9.98 -8.60 5.21
N VAL A 184 -9.46 -9.66 4.58
CA VAL A 184 -8.80 -10.77 5.26
C VAL A 184 -7.75 -11.41 4.36
N PHE A 185 -6.63 -11.85 4.96
CA PHE A 185 -5.54 -12.52 4.24
C PHE A 185 -5.05 -11.70 3.02
N ASP A 186 -4.91 -10.37 3.22
CA ASP A 186 -4.52 -9.38 2.21
C ASP A 186 -5.44 -9.35 0.96
N ASN A 187 -6.67 -9.83 1.07
CA ASN A 187 -7.62 -10.00 -0.04
C ASN A 187 -6.98 -10.70 -1.25
N MET A 188 -6.11 -11.67 -1.00
CA MET A 188 -5.43 -12.39 -2.08
C MET A 188 -5.55 -13.91 -1.94
N TYR A 189 -5.45 -14.59 -3.08
CA TYR A 189 -5.28 -16.03 -3.15
C TYR A 189 -4.10 -16.40 -4.05
N ARG A 190 -3.60 -17.60 -3.85
CA ARG A 190 -2.46 -18.14 -4.60
C ARG A 190 -2.93 -19.12 -5.64
N ILE A 191 -2.36 -19.04 -6.85
CA ILE A 191 -2.61 -19.97 -7.95
C ILE A 191 -1.29 -20.64 -8.27
N THR A 192 -1.24 -21.95 -8.11
CA THR A 192 -0.02 -22.74 -8.38
C THR A 192 -0.15 -23.45 -9.70
N PHE A 193 0.88 -23.31 -10.53
CA PHE A 193 0.98 -23.90 -11.86
C PHE A 193 2.08 -24.96 -11.92
N SER A 194 1.92 -25.95 -12.80
CA SER A 194 3.03 -26.70 -13.35
C SER A 194 3.29 -26.23 -14.78
N SER A 195 4.57 -26.15 -15.19
CA SER A 195 4.97 -25.72 -16.52
C SER A 195 5.81 -26.78 -17.24
N PRO A 196 5.56 -27.00 -18.56
CA PRO A 196 6.33 -27.95 -19.37
C PRO A 196 7.79 -27.55 -19.52
N LYS A 197 8.64 -28.55 -19.93
CA LYS A 197 10.05 -28.30 -20.25
C LYS A 197 10.23 -27.47 -21.52
N LYS A 198 9.33 -27.65 -22.50
CA LYS A 198 9.38 -26.96 -23.79
C LYS A 198 8.74 -25.56 -23.64
N GLU A 199 9.42 -24.56 -24.12
CA GLU A 199 8.94 -23.18 -24.21
C GLU A 199 7.69 -23.04 -25.10
N GLY A 200 6.83 -22.03 -24.80
CA GLY A 200 5.63 -21.71 -25.56
C GLY A 200 4.51 -22.75 -25.44
N LYS A 201 4.56 -23.60 -24.42
CA LYS A 201 3.51 -24.60 -24.17
C LYS A 201 2.61 -24.18 -23.02
N LEU A 202 1.32 -24.51 -23.16
CA LEU A 202 0.31 -24.23 -22.14
C LEU A 202 0.71 -24.87 -20.80
N THR A 203 0.59 -24.10 -19.72
CA THR A 203 0.80 -24.55 -18.36
C THR A 203 -0.46 -25.21 -17.80
N LYS A 204 -0.39 -25.77 -16.60
CA LYS A 204 -1.53 -26.36 -15.92
C LYS A 204 -1.69 -25.77 -14.54
N VAL A 205 -2.88 -25.25 -14.21
CA VAL A 205 -3.25 -24.91 -12.83
C VAL A 205 -3.41 -26.20 -12.04
N ILE A 206 -2.69 -26.33 -10.92
CA ILE A 206 -2.70 -27.52 -10.08
C ILE A 206 -3.39 -27.28 -8.74
N GLN A 207 -3.41 -26.03 -8.25
CA GLN A 207 -4.00 -25.68 -6.96
C GLN A 207 -4.33 -24.21 -6.87
N THR A 208 -5.36 -23.87 -6.11
CA THR A 208 -5.63 -22.51 -5.58
C THR A 208 -5.70 -22.57 -4.05
N TYR A 209 -5.21 -21.52 -3.35
CA TYR A 209 -5.26 -21.43 -1.90
C TYR A 209 -5.44 -19.97 -1.43
N PRO A 210 -6.42 -19.66 -0.56
CA PRO A 210 -7.48 -20.57 -0.13
C PRO A 210 -8.35 -21.03 -1.31
N LYS A 211 -9.10 -22.12 -1.10
CA LYS A 211 -10.12 -22.56 -2.07
C LYS A 211 -11.25 -21.54 -2.07
N ILE A 212 -11.65 -21.12 -3.26
CA ILE A 212 -12.78 -20.19 -3.47
C ILE A 212 -13.88 -20.97 -4.16
N ASP A 213 -15.05 -21.07 -3.53
CA ASP A 213 -16.17 -21.80 -4.10
C ASP A 213 -16.74 -21.08 -5.32
N GLY A 214 -16.92 -21.84 -6.40
CA GLY A 214 -17.40 -21.32 -7.68
C GLY A 214 -16.34 -20.61 -8.53
N LEU A 215 -15.04 -20.59 -8.11
CA LEU A 215 -13.97 -20.02 -8.91
C LEU A 215 -13.75 -20.83 -10.19
N GLN A 216 -13.83 -20.15 -11.34
CA GLN A 216 -13.53 -20.68 -12.67
C GLN A 216 -12.29 -20.00 -13.23
N ILE A 217 -11.37 -20.77 -13.80
CA ILE A 217 -10.10 -20.25 -14.32
C ILE A 217 -9.91 -20.70 -15.76
N ASP A 218 -9.88 -19.74 -16.69
CA ASP A 218 -9.43 -19.92 -18.06
C ASP A 218 -7.91 -19.67 -18.10
N ASN A 219 -7.17 -20.74 -18.22
CA ASN A 219 -5.69 -20.68 -18.22
C ASN A 219 -5.15 -20.56 -19.65
N GLU A 220 -4.54 -19.42 -19.96
CA GLU A 220 -3.82 -19.14 -21.21
C GLU A 220 -2.31 -18.91 -20.97
N VAL A 221 -1.80 -19.24 -19.77
CA VAL A 221 -0.40 -19.00 -19.39
C VAL A 221 0.53 -19.98 -20.08
N LEU A 222 1.57 -19.47 -20.74
CA LEU A 222 2.57 -20.27 -21.45
C LEU A 222 3.89 -20.38 -20.67
N SER A 223 4.61 -21.44 -20.92
CA SER A 223 5.98 -21.64 -20.41
C SER A 223 7.00 -20.80 -21.19
N ALA A 224 7.91 -20.11 -20.49
CA ALA A 224 8.94 -19.28 -21.11
C ALA A 224 10.35 -19.57 -20.57
N ASP A 225 11.37 -19.27 -21.36
CA ASP A 225 12.78 -19.43 -20.97
C ASP A 225 13.29 -18.20 -20.22
N ASN A 226 12.70 -17.94 -19.06
CA ASN A 226 13.10 -16.89 -18.14
C ASN A 226 12.79 -17.31 -16.71
N ASN A 227 13.14 -16.47 -15.72
CA ASN A 227 12.84 -16.68 -14.30
C ASN A 227 11.84 -15.65 -13.75
N SER A 228 11.03 -15.04 -14.62
CA SER A 228 10.09 -13.97 -14.24
C SER A 228 8.67 -14.49 -14.18
N ASP A 229 7.90 -13.95 -13.23
CA ASP A 229 6.44 -13.95 -13.24
C ASP A 229 5.97 -12.84 -14.18
N ASN A 230 5.45 -13.23 -15.34
CA ASN A 230 4.83 -12.35 -16.32
C ASN A 230 3.38 -12.78 -16.59
N ALA A 231 2.77 -13.50 -15.67
CA ALA A 231 1.37 -13.88 -15.74
C ALA A 231 0.49 -12.83 -15.07
N TYR A 232 -0.60 -12.46 -15.74
CA TYR A 232 -1.57 -11.50 -15.26
C TYR A 232 -2.93 -12.16 -15.14
N VAL A 233 -3.64 -11.85 -14.06
CA VAL A 233 -4.98 -12.34 -13.79
C VAL A 233 -5.99 -11.24 -14.11
N PHE A 234 -6.97 -11.55 -14.95
CA PHE A 234 -8.05 -10.66 -15.36
C PHE A 234 -9.36 -11.14 -14.76
N GLY A 235 -10.18 -10.20 -14.30
CA GLY A 235 -11.51 -10.43 -13.73
C GLY A 235 -11.95 -9.27 -12.85
N GLY A 236 -13.26 -9.05 -12.76
CA GLY A 236 -13.85 -7.97 -11.97
C GLY A 236 -13.82 -8.24 -10.45
N PRO A 237 -14.13 -7.24 -9.62
CA PRO A 237 -14.09 -7.36 -8.15
C PRO A 237 -15.11 -8.31 -7.55
N PHE A 238 -16.19 -8.63 -8.29
CA PHE A 238 -17.24 -9.54 -7.85
C PHE A 238 -17.32 -10.83 -8.69
N ASP A 239 -16.46 -10.91 -9.72
CA ASP A 239 -16.51 -11.99 -10.69
C ASP A 239 -15.62 -13.16 -10.23
N LYS A 240 -16.21 -14.36 -10.16
CA LYS A 240 -15.47 -15.59 -9.87
C LYS A 240 -14.88 -16.24 -11.12
N HIS A 241 -15.11 -15.69 -12.31
CA HIS A 241 -14.46 -16.12 -13.54
C HIS A 241 -13.18 -15.31 -13.76
N ARG A 242 -12.06 -16.00 -13.87
CA ARG A 242 -10.72 -15.44 -14.05
C ARG A 242 -10.10 -15.93 -15.34
N ILE A 243 -9.56 -15.03 -16.11
CA ILE A 243 -8.72 -15.33 -17.27
C ILE A 243 -7.26 -15.05 -16.88
N ILE A 244 -6.36 -15.99 -17.11
CA ILE A 244 -4.95 -15.79 -16.75
C ILE A 244 -4.10 -15.89 -18.01
N ARG A 245 -3.37 -14.81 -18.33
CA ARG A 245 -2.56 -14.68 -19.53
C ARG A 245 -1.12 -14.33 -19.19
N GLY A 246 -0.21 -14.62 -20.12
CA GLY A 246 1.18 -14.28 -20.03
C GLY A 246 2.09 -15.48 -19.93
N THR A 247 3.21 -15.37 -19.20
CA THR A 247 4.20 -16.43 -19.14
C THR A 247 4.75 -16.65 -17.74
N ILE A 248 5.12 -17.90 -17.45
CA ILE A 248 5.89 -18.28 -16.25
C ILE A 248 7.11 -19.12 -16.65
N PRO A 249 8.13 -19.26 -15.77
CA PRO A 249 9.30 -20.06 -16.05
C PRO A 249 8.96 -21.49 -16.49
N ARG A 250 9.59 -21.99 -17.54
CA ARG A 250 9.45 -23.39 -17.98
C ARG A 250 10.04 -24.38 -16.97
N ASN A 251 9.64 -25.66 -17.08
CA ASN A 251 10.17 -26.78 -16.30
C ASN A 251 9.99 -26.60 -14.78
N ARG A 252 8.82 -26.13 -14.35
CA ARG A 252 8.45 -26.02 -12.94
C ARG A 252 7.41 -27.06 -12.56
N LYS A 253 7.68 -27.80 -11.47
CA LYS A 253 6.66 -28.68 -10.87
C LYS A 253 5.58 -27.89 -10.13
N ALA A 254 5.99 -26.78 -9.50
CA ALA A 254 5.11 -25.81 -8.82
C ALA A 254 5.70 -24.41 -9.01
N PHE A 255 4.90 -23.49 -9.54
CA PHE A 255 5.18 -22.05 -9.63
C PHE A 255 3.92 -21.32 -9.21
N THR A 256 4.03 -20.43 -8.22
CA THR A 256 2.85 -19.78 -7.60
C THR A 256 2.84 -18.31 -7.92
N ILE A 257 1.69 -17.82 -8.39
CA ILE A 257 1.37 -16.40 -8.53
C ILE A 257 0.32 -16.01 -7.52
N LYS A 258 0.15 -14.70 -7.28
CA LYS A 258 -0.84 -14.13 -6.39
C LYS A 258 -1.93 -13.39 -7.19
N ALA A 259 -3.19 -13.52 -6.78
CA ALA A 259 -4.34 -12.89 -7.42
C ALA A 259 -5.28 -12.26 -6.38
N SER A 260 -6.08 -11.27 -6.80
CA SER A 260 -7.08 -10.62 -5.94
C SER A 260 -8.29 -11.53 -5.71
N VAL A 261 -8.75 -11.60 -4.46
CA VAL A 261 -9.96 -12.35 -4.08
C VAL A 261 -11.21 -11.58 -4.53
N PRO A 262 -12.17 -12.23 -5.20
CA PRO A 262 -13.42 -11.57 -5.62
C PRO A 262 -14.38 -11.24 -4.47
N ALA A 263 -14.40 -12.04 -3.40
CA ALA A 263 -15.30 -11.89 -2.26
C ALA A 263 -14.61 -12.29 -0.94
N PRO A 264 -13.80 -11.42 -0.35
CA PRO A 264 -13.06 -11.72 0.89
C PRO A 264 -13.99 -12.05 2.06
N GLU A 265 -15.18 -11.45 2.12
CA GLU A 265 -16.21 -11.73 3.12
C GLU A 265 -16.68 -13.18 3.10
N GLU A 266 -16.79 -13.81 1.94
CA GLU A 266 -17.16 -15.23 1.83
C GLU A 266 -16.07 -16.14 2.40
N ILE A 267 -14.80 -15.81 2.15
CA ILE A 267 -13.67 -16.56 2.67
C ILE A 267 -13.60 -16.45 4.19
N LEU A 268 -13.77 -15.23 4.73
CA LEU A 268 -13.79 -15.00 6.17
C LEU A 268 -14.93 -15.77 6.84
N ALA A 269 -16.13 -15.70 6.29
CA ALA A 269 -17.30 -16.41 6.81
C ALA A 269 -17.10 -17.92 6.82
N ALA A 270 -16.64 -18.51 5.72
CA ALA A 270 -16.40 -19.96 5.60
C ALA A 270 -15.32 -20.40 6.62
N ALA A 271 -14.22 -19.65 6.73
CA ALA A 271 -13.16 -19.97 7.68
C ALA A 271 -13.63 -19.81 9.13
N PHE A 272 -14.44 -18.82 9.44
CA PHE A 272 -14.99 -18.63 10.79
C PHE A 272 -15.97 -19.76 11.16
N LEU A 273 -16.90 -20.14 10.26
CA LEU A 273 -17.80 -21.26 10.47
C LEU A 273 -17.06 -22.58 10.73
N GLN A 274 -15.98 -22.85 10.01
CA GLN A 274 -15.15 -24.04 10.24
C GLN A 274 -14.52 -24.02 11.65
N ASN A 275 -14.06 -22.89 12.14
CA ASN A 275 -13.50 -22.76 13.47
C ASN A 275 -14.58 -22.84 14.56
N LEU A 276 -15.78 -22.29 14.33
CA LEU A 276 -16.92 -22.45 15.22
C LEU A 276 -17.29 -23.95 15.38
N LEU A 277 -17.39 -24.66 14.26
CA LEU A 277 -17.68 -26.10 14.26
C LEU A 277 -16.58 -26.89 15.00
N ALA A 278 -15.32 -26.58 14.79
CA ALA A 278 -14.20 -27.22 15.47
C ALA A 278 -14.23 -27.01 17.00
N GLU A 279 -14.72 -25.85 17.46
CA GLU A 279 -14.93 -25.56 18.90
C GLU A 279 -16.28 -26.10 19.42
N GLY A 280 -17.09 -26.74 18.58
CA GLY A 280 -18.39 -27.34 18.98
C GLY A 280 -19.54 -26.33 19.05
N VAL A 281 -19.44 -25.23 18.31
CA VAL A 281 -20.51 -24.25 18.10
C VAL A 281 -21.14 -24.48 16.72
N PHE A 282 -22.45 -24.76 16.68
CA PHE A 282 -23.18 -25.06 15.47
C PHE A 282 -24.04 -23.87 15.03
N VAL A 283 -24.06 -23.54 13.75
CA VAL A 283 -24.94 -22.54 13.15
C VAL A 283 -25.90 -23.26 12.20
N ASP A 284 -27.22 -23.22 12.50
CA ASP A 284 -28.25 -23.91 11.70
C ASP A 284 -28.63 -23.13 10.43
N GLY A 285 -28.56 -21.78 10.50
CA GLY A 285 -28.99 -20.92 9.41
C GLY A 285 -27.91 -20.71 8.35
N GLU A 286 -28.15 -19.73 7.51
CA GLU A 286 -27.30 -19.39 6.38
C GLU A 286 -26.28 -18.30 6.75
N THR A 287 -25.24 -18.14 5.91
CA THR A 287 -24.43 -16.94 5.92
C THR A 287 -25.12 -15.84 5.12
N ARG A 288 -25.29 -14.67 5.72
CA ARG A 288 -25.90 -13.49 5.08
C ARG A 288 -24.97 -12.30 5.14
N PHE A 289 -24.94 -11.56 4.05
CA PHE A 289 -24.19 -10.31 3.93
C PHE A 289 -25.18 -9.16 3.94
N GLY A 290 -25.00 -8.22 4.86
CA GLY A 290 -25.95 -7.13 5.06
C GLY A 290 -25.31 -5.82 5.46
N LYS A 291 -26.12 -4.79 5.57
CA LYS A 291 -25.76 -3.48 6.09
C LYS A 291 -26.72 -3.13 7.23
N ASN A 292 -26.19 -2.59 8.34
CA ASN A 292 -26.96 -2.12 9.48
C ASN A 292 -27.93 -3.16 10.06
N VAL A 293 -27.39 -4.32 10.40
CA VAL A 293 -28.15 -5.53 10.72
C VAL A 293 -28.99 -5.44 11.99
N SER A 294 -28.71 -4.58 12.91
CA SER A 294 -29.57 -4.24 14.07
C SER A 294 -28.85 -3.30 15.04
N ASP A 295 -29.57 -2.29 15.54
CA ASP A 295 -29.10 -1.41 16.61
C ASP A 295 -29.05 -2.11 18.00
N LYS A 296 -29.50 -3.36 18.08
CA LYS A 296 -29.58 -4.15 19.33
C LYS A 296 -28.80 -5.46 19.25
N THR A 297 -27.49 -5.33 19.21
CA THR A 297 -26.59 -6.47 19.35
C THR A 297 -25.96 -6.52 20.75
N THR A 298 -25.68 -7.72 21.25
CA THR A 298 -24.85 -7.92 22.44
C THR A 298 -23.44 -8.28 22.01
N LEU A 299 -22.46 -7.46 22.43
CA LEU A 299 -21.04 -7.67 22.10
C LEU A 299 -20.50 -8.92 22.82
N ILE A 300 -19.78 -9.76 22.07
CA ILE A 300 -19.03 -10.92 22.59
C ILE A 300 -17.55 -10.56 22.67
N TYR A 301 -16.98 -10.05 21.56
CA TYR A 301 -15.54 -9.85 21.44
C TYR A 301 -15.22 -8.71 20.46
N THR A 302 -14.12 -8.03 20.70
CA THR A 302 -13.54 -7.06 19.77
C THR A 302 -12.13 -7.50 19.43
N GLN A 303 -11.87 -7.71 18.13
CA GLN A 303 -10.53 -7.88 17.58
C GLN A 303 -9.99 -6.51 17.21
N GLU A 304 -8.85 -6.15 17.77
CA GLU A 304 -8.11 -4.95 17.40
C GLU A 304 -6.98 -5.29 16.43
N SER A 305 -6.70 -4.38 15.50
CA SER A 305 -5.56 -4.46 14.59
C SER A 305 -4.24 -4.13 15.30
N PRO A 306 -3.07 -4.35 14.65
CA PRO A 306 -1.86 -3.57 14.97
C PRO A 306 -2.16 -2.07 14.95
N THR A 307 -1.27 -1.25 15.50
CA THR A 307 -1.39 0.21 15.43
C THR A 307 -1.31 0.71 13.99
N LEU A 308 -1.88 1.88 13.75
CA LEU A 308 -1.80 2.54 12.44
C LEU A 308 -0.34 2.77 12.02
N ALA A 309 0.54 3.11 12.97
CA ALA A 309 1.98 3.27 12.72
C ALA A 309 2.64 1.97 12.23
N GLU A 310 2.36 0.83 12.88
CA GLU A 310 2.87 -0.48 12.45
C GLU A 310 2.35 -0.86 11.06
N ILE A 311 1.08 -0.57 10.76
CA ILE A 311 0.50 -0.84 9.43
C ILE A 311 1.07 0.13 8.39
N ALA A 312 1.32 1.40 8.74
CA ALA A 312 1.94 2.41 7.87
C ALA A 312 3.38 2.03 7.49
N GLU A 313 4.14 1.44 8.42
CA GLU A 313 5.47 0.92 8.13
C GLU A 313 5.41 -0.15 7.02
N VAL A 314 4.58 -1.18 7.19
CA VAL A 314 4.41 -2.22 6.17
C VAL A 314 3.89 -1.63 4.86
N LEU A 315 2.90 -0.73 4.92
CA LEU A 315 2.34 -0.03 3.75
C LEU A 315 3.44 0.63 2.92
N ASN A 316 4.37 1.36 3.56
CA ASN A 316 5.42 2.10 2.87
C ASN A 316 6.60 1.20 2.47
N TYR A 317 7.04 0.27 3.33
CA TYR A 317 8.14 -0.67 3.03
C TYR A 317 7.81 -1.62 1.89
N GLU A 318 6.64 -2.26 1.94
CA GLU A 318 6.22 -3.27 0.97
C GLU A 318 5.33 -2.68 -0.13
N SER A 319 4.98 -1.40 -0.01
CA SER A 319 4.15 -0.66 -0.98
C SER A 319 2.77 -1.29 -1.20
N VAL A 320 2.09 -1.70 -0.11
CA VAL A 320 0.81 -2.41 -0.16
C VAL A 320 -0.33 -1.46 -0.55
N ASN A 321 -0.90 -1.66 -1.76
CA ASN A 321 -2.00 -0.82 -2.26
C ASN A 321 -3.25 -0.94 -1.39
N LEU A 322 -3.62 -2.18 -1.02
CA LEU A 322 -4.79 -2.46 -0.19
C LEU A 322 -4.79 -1.65 1.11
N PHE A 323 -3.64 -1.55 1.79
CA PHE A 323 -3.52 -0.81 3.04
C PHE A 323 -3.72 0.70 2.82
N ALA A 324 -3.20 1.22 1.71
CA ALA A 324 -3.39 2.64 1.37
C ALA A 324 -4.85 2.98 1.09
N GLU A 325 -5.57 2.12 0.35
CA GLU A 325 -7.00 2.34 0.09
C GLU A 325 -7.84 2.26 1.37
N HIS A 326 -7.49 1.37 2.31
CA HIS A 326 -8.12 1.34 3.63
C HIS A 326 -7.84 2.60 4.42
N PHE A 327 -6.60 3.08 4.46
CA PHE A 327 -6.25 4.33 5.15
C PHE A 327 -7.03 5.52 4.60
N LEU A 328 -7.11 5.64 3.27
CA LEU A 328 -7.90 6.68 2.62
C LEU A 328 -9.37 6.61 3.06
N LYS A 329 -9.99 5.43 2.93
CA LYS A 329 -11.41 5.25 3.30
C LYS A 329 -11.65 5.43 4.80
N GLN A 330 -10.68 5.07 5.66
CA GLN A 330 -10.81 5.24 7.11
C GLN A 330 -10.89 6.71 7.53
N ILE A 331 -10.20 7.61 6.83
CA ILE A 331 -10.32 9.06 7.04
C ILE A 331 -11.78 9.50 6.88
N ALA A 332 -12.49 8.99 5.86
CA ALA A 332 -13.90 9.31 5.65
C ALA A 332 -14.80 8.66 6.70
N ILE A 333 -14.51 7.42 7.13
CA ILE A 333 -15.29 6.74 8.19
C ILE A 333 -15.26 7.58 9.48
N GLU A 334 -14.09 8.02 9.94
CA GLU A 334 -13.95 8.77 11.18
C GLU A 334 -14.63 10.16 11.12
N ARG A 335 -14.71 10.77 9.96
CA ARG A 335 -15.33 12.09 9.78
C ARG A 335 -16.81 12.02 9.45
N ASN A 336 -17.22 11.03 8.64
CA ASN A 336 -18.55 10.97 8.02
C ASN A 336 -19.32 9.68 8.36
N GLY A 337 -18.70 8.72 9.06
CA GLY A 337 -19.31 7.43 9.42
C GLY A 337 -19.42 6.42 8.27
N LEU A 338 -18.95 6.75 7.06
CA LEU A 338 -19.04 5.90 5.88
C LEU A 338 -17.77 5.96 5.04
N ALA A 339 -17.25 4.80 4.64
CA ALA A 339 -16.13 4.67 3.72
C ALA A 339 -16.54 5.07 2.31
N ASN A 340 -16.29 6.32 1.94
CA ASN A 340 -16.50 6.85 0.60
C ASN A 340 -15.20 7.46 0.08
N ARG A 341 -14.71 6.99 -1.08
CA ARG A 341 -13.43 7.41 -1.65
C ARG A 341 -13.41 8.90 -2.00
N THR A 342 -14.44 9.39 -2.67
CA THR A 342 -14.52 10.81 -3.07
C THR A 342 -14.50 11.72 -1.85
N ALA A 343 -15.33 11.43 -0.85
CA ALA A 343 -15.33 12.18 0.40
C ALA A 343 -13.98 12.12 1.13
N ALA A 344 -13.30 10.96 1.10
CA ALA A 344 -11.97 10.82 1.69
C ALA A 344 -10.92 11.69 0.99
N ILE A 345 -10.93 11.72 -0.36
CA ILE A 345 -10.04 12.56 -1.15
C ILE A 345 -10.28 14.04 -0.86
N ASP A 346 -11.54 14.47 -0.76
CA ASP A 346 -11.90 15.85 -0.42
C ASP A 346 -11.39 16.21 0.99
N LEU A 347 -11.53 15.31 1.96
CA LEU A 347 -10.99 15.49 3.30
C LEU A 347 -9.46 15.62 3.33
N VAL A 348 -8.75 14.77 2.56
CA VAL A 348 -7.29 14.86 2.40
C VAL A 348 -6.89 16.22 1.82
N LYS A 349 -7.56 16.65 0.74
CA LYS A 349 -7.27 17.94 0.10
C LYS A 349 -7.54 19.11 1.04
N THR A 350 -8.70 19.12 1.71
CA THR A 350 -9.06 20.17 2.66
C THR A 350 -8.05 20.25 3.81
N TYR A 351 -7.66 19.11 4.38
CA TYR A 351 -6.66 19.07 5.44
C TYR A 351 -5.34 19.74 5.01
N TRP A 352 -4.79 19.40 3.85
CA TRP A 352 -3.51 19.94 3.40
C TRP A 352 -3.62 21.38 2.89
N GLU A 353 -4.77 21.80 2.37
CA GLU A 353 -5.04 23.20 2.04
C GLU A 353 -5.05 24.08 3.29
N GLU A 354 -5.68 23.62 4.38
CA GLU A 354 -5.67 24.27 5.69
C GLU A 354 -4.24 24.36 6.29
N GLN A 355 -3.37 23.40 5.95
CA GLN A 355 -1.93 23.42 6.28
C GLN A 355 -1.09 24.28 5.31
N GLY A 356 -1.72 24.96 4.35
CA GLY A 356 -1.07 25.91 3.41
C GLY A 356 -0.44 25.27 2.18
N LEU A 357 -0.77 24.01 1.84
CA LEU A 357 -0.36 23.42 0.58
C LEU A 357 -1.31 23.81 -0.56
N SER A 358 -0.75 24.12 -1.76
CA SER A 358 -1.59 24.45 -2.92
C SER A 358 -2.18 23.19 -3.55
N MET A 359 -3.50 23.12 -3.63
CA MET A 359 -4.21 21.99 -4.25
C MET A 359 -4.18 21.97 -5.77
N GLU A 360 -3.68 23.04 -6.42
CA GLU A 360 -3.41 23.05 -7.87
C GLU A 360 -2.29 22.09 -8.27
N ASN A 361 -1.47 21.69 -7.31
CA ASN A 361 -0.30 20.83 -7.50
C ASN A 361 -0.55 19.33 -7.28
N ILE A 362 -1.82 18.93 -7.08
CA ILE A 362 -2.22 17.54 -6.85
C ILE A 362 -3.59 17.22 -7.46
N PHE A 363 -3.64 16.12 -8.24
CA PHE A 363 -4.85 15.40 -8.60
C PHE A 363 -4.76 14.00 -8.00
N MET A 364 -5.69 13.69 -7.11
CA MET A 364 -5.75 12.42 -6.40
C MET A 364 -7.01 11.68 -6.81
N GLU A 365 -6.85 10.42 -7.26
CA GLU A 365 -7.91 9.51 -7.68
C GLU A 365 -8.05 8.32 -6.73
N ASP A 366 -6.94 7.93 -6.11
CA ASP A 366 -6.88 6.82 -5.16
C ASP A 366 -5.82 7.07 -4.07
N GLY A 367 -5.81 6.23 -3.04
CA GLY A 367 -4.85 6.31 -1.95
C GLY A 367 -3.50 5.65 -2.25
N SER A 368 -3.47 4.73 -3.19
CA SER A 368 -2.31 3.87 -3.45
C SER A 368 -1.37 4.39 -4.53
N GLY A 369 -1.88 5.26 -5.41
CA GLY A 369 -1.17 5.69 -6.61
C GLY A 369 -1.22 4.66 -7.74
N LEU A 370 -2.16 3.70 -7.73
CA LEU A 370 -2.32 2.73 -8.81
C LEU A 370 -3.04 3.34 -10.01
N SER A 371 -3.92 4.31 -9.80
CA SER A 371 -4.56 5.05 -10.89
C SER A 371 -3.54 5.85 -11.69
N HIS A 372 -3.57 5.69 -13.01
CA HIS A 372 -2.76 6.50 -13.95
C HIS A 372 -3.21 7.96 -14.04
N PHE A 373 -4.39 8.30 -13.50
CA PHE A 373 -4.92 9.67 -13.50
C PHE A 373 -4.46 10.48 -12.28
N ASN A 374 -3.81 9.86 -11.31
CA ASN A 374 -3.12 10.62 -10.27
C ASN A 374 -2.04 11.51 -10.90
N ALA A 375 -1.94 12.74 -10.44
CA ALA A 375 -0.87 13.64 -10.85
C ALA A 375 -0.46 14.54 -9.68
N VAL A 376 0.84 14.59 -9.40
CA VAL A 376 1.42 15.38 -8.29
C VAL A 376 2.68 16.06 -8.80
N SER A 377 2.93 17.28 -8.36
CA SER A 377 4.16 17.98 -8.69
C SER A 377 5.27 17.66 -7.68
N PRO A 378 6.57 17.66 -8.08
CA PRO A 378 7.70 17.56 -7.17
C PRO A 378 7.68 18.58 -6.03
N VAL A 379 7.24 19.81 -6.29
CA VAL A 379 7.16 20.85 -5.26
C VAL A 379 6.08 20.54 -4.22
N PHE A 380 4.97 19.90 -4.59
CA PHE A 380 3.97 19.45 -3.64
C PHE A 380 4.57 18.42 -2.68
N PHE A 381 5.27 17.40 -3.21
CA PHE A 381 5.90 16.39 -2.38
C PHE A 381 6.92 16.98 -1.41
N THR A 382 7.78 17.89 -1.86
CA THR A 382 8.78 18.48 -0.95
C THR A 382 8.14 19.35 0.13
N ARG A 383 7.11 20.12 -0.17
CA ARG A 383 6.36 20.89 0.85
C ARG A 383 5.63 19.98 1.83
N PHE A 384 4.96 18.95 1.33
CA PHE A 384 4.31 17.92 2.16
C PHE A 384 5.33 17.27 3.10
N LEU A 385 6.46 16.79 2.57
CA LEU A 385 7.51 16.16 3.37
C LEU A 385 8.16 17.11 4.37
N THR A 386 8.30 18.39 4.03
CA THR A 386 8.78 19.40 4.99
C THR A 386 7.86 19.48 6.21
N GLN A 387 6.55 19.48 6.02
CA GLN A 387 5.59 19.48 7.13
C GLN A 387 5.60 18.16 7.91
N MET A 388 5.70 17.04 7.20
CA MET A 388 5.72 15.70 7.81
C MET A 388 7.05 15.35 8.52
N ALA A 389 8.09 16.19 8.40
CA ALA A 389 9.39 15.91 9.01
C ALA A 389 9.37 15.88 10.56
N ALA A 390 8.33 16.45 11.18
CA ALA A 390 8.10 16.44 12.63
C ALA A 390 7.23 15.24 13.10
N ASN A 391 6.66 14.46 12.19
CA ASN A 391 5.87 13.28 12.54
C ASN A 391 6.78 12.04 12.51
N ASP A 392 7.26 11.62 13.68
CA ASP A 392 8.18 10.50 13.82
C ASP A 392 7.59 9.20 13.26
N ALA A 393 6.31 8.91 13.50
CA ALA A 393 5.67 7.70 13.01
C ALA A 393 5.66 7.63 11.47
N PHE A 394 5.47 8.78 10.81
CA PHE A 394 5.55 8.88 9.36
C PHE A 394 6.98 8.68 8.86
N VAL A 395 7.95 9.42 9.43
CA VAL A 395 9.35 9.35 8.99
C VAL A 395 9.92 7.94 9.17
N GLU A 396 9.64 7.29 10.31
CA GLU A 396 10.08 5.91 10.60
C GLU A 396 9.40 4.88 9.68
N SER A 397 8.22 5.15 9.18
CA SER A 397 7.53 4.27 8.23
C SER A 397 8.18 4.22 6.84
N LEU A 398 9.09 5.15 6.52
CA LEU A 398 9.70 5.21 5.19
C LEU A 398 10.85 4.20 5.03
N PRO A 399 10.90 3.45 3.92
CA PRO A 399 11.98 2.51 3.63
C PRO A 399 13.37 3.16 3.62
N VAL A 400 14.35 2.38 4.04
CA VAL A 400 15.79 2.72 3.98
C VAL A 400 16.52 1.85 2.97
N ALA A 401 17.72 2.22 2.57
CA ALA A 401 18.57 1.40 1.70
C ALA A 401 18.75 -0.02 2.27
N GLY A 402 18.70 -1.02 1.40
CA GLY A 402 18.79 -2.43 1.75
C GLY A 402 17.48 -3.08 2.22
N LYS A 403 16.38 -2.32 2.41
CA LYS A 403 15.11 -2.84 2.93
C LYS A 403 13.93 -2.51 2.02
N GLY A 404 12.86 -3.32 2.11
CA GLY A 404 11.61 -3.12 1.39
C GLY A 404 11.83 -2.85 -0.10
N THR A 405 11.21 -1.80 -0.62
CA THR A 405 11.35 -1.41 -2.04
C THR A 405 12.73 -0.86 -2.40
N PHE A 406 13.61 -0.61 -1.42
CA PHE A 406 15.00 -0.14 -1.60
C PHE A 406 16.05 -1.24 -1.38
N LYS A 407 15.66 -2.52 -1.36
CA LYS A 407 16.55 -3.67 -1.10
C LYS A 407 17.75 -3.81 -2.04
N ARG A 408 17.75 -3.12 -3.18
CA ARG A 408 18.84 -3.14 -4.17
C ARG A 408 19.80 -1.97 -4.05
N PHE A 409 19.51 -0.99 -3.18
CA PHE A 409 20.35 0.17 -2.97
C PHE A 409 21.56 -0.20 -2.14
N ASP A 410 22.70 0.43 -2.45
CA ASP A 410 23.99 0.20 -1.80
C ASP A 410 23.98 0.70 -0.35
N THR A 411 24.05 -0.24 0.59
CA THR A 411 24.01 0.04 2.03
C THR A 411 25.34 0.56 2.60
N GLU A 412 26.45 0.43 1.87
CA GLU A 412 27.73 0.99 2.26
C GLU A 412 27.78 2.49 1.93
N LYS A 413 27.23 2.87 0.78
CA LYS A 413 27.17 4.27 0.33
C LYS A 413 26.00 5.06 0.94
N LEU A 414 24.90 4.38 1.25
CA LEU A 414 23.69 4.95 1.86
C LEU A 414 23.35 4.21 3.17
N PRO A 415 24.20 4.29 4.21
CA PRO A 415 24.05 3.50 5.41
C PRO A 415 22.88 3.97 6.29
N GLY A 416 22.23 3.01 6.96
CA GLY A 416 21.22 3.28 7.97
C GLY A 416 20.07 4.15 7.47
N LYS A 417 19.80 5.25 8.15
CA LYS A 417 18.76 6.23 7.83
C LYS A 417 19.24 7.40 6.96
N THR A 418 20.39 7.26 6.29
CA THR A 418 20.89 8.29 5.36
C THR A 418 19.87 8.62 4.28
N LEU A 419 19.18 7.59 3.75
CA LEU A 419 18.07 7.73 2.81
C LEU A 419 16.83 7.09 3.42
N GLN A 420 15.77 7.89 3.65
CA GLN A 420 14.43 7.42 4.06
C GLN A 420 13.42 7.93 3.04
N ALA A 421 12.91 7.04 2.21
CA ALA A 421 12.10 7.48 1.08
C ALA A 421 11.09 6.43 0.61
N LYS A 422 10.05 6.87 -0.07
CA LYS A 422 9.10 6.02 -0.77
C LYS A 422 9.42 5.97 -2.26
N SER A 423 9.37 4.78 -2.83
CA SER A 423 9.44 4.57 -4.27
C SER A 423 8.05 4.49 -4.91
N GLY A 424 7.94 4.96 -6.15
CA GLY A 424 6.80 4.74 -7.03
C GLY A 424 7.24 4.05 -8.31
N SER A 425 6.49 3.06 -8.78
CA SER A 425 6.80 2.32 -10.00
C SER A 425 5.55 1.85 -10.72
N MET A 426 5.45 2.19 -12.00
CA MET A 426 4.47 1.67 -12.95
C MET A 426 5.20 1.50 -14.29
N THR A 427 4.54 0.96 -15.29
CA THR A 427 5.12 0.90 -16.64
C THR A 427 5.59 2.28 -17.08
N ARG A 428 6.90 2.46 -17.33
CA ARG A 428 7.55 3.70 -17.72
C ARG A 428 7.39 4.88 -16.72
N VAL A 429 7.12 4.57 -15.46
CA VAL A 429 7.08 5.55 -14.36
C VAL A 429 8.00 5.08 -13.25
N ARG A 430 8.89 5.97 -12.80
CA ARG A 430 9.74 5.74 -11.64
C ARG A 430 9.88 7.02 -10.83
N CYS A 431 9.46 6.95 -9.57
CA CYS A 431 9.47 8.09 -8.65
C CYS A 431 10.12 7.72 -7.34
N TYR A 432 10.74 8.71 -6.70
CA TYR A 432 11.29 8.65 -5.35
C TYR A 432 11.07 9.98 -4.67
N SER A 433 10.53 9.97 -3.45
CA SER A 433 10.40 11.16 -2.63
C SER A 433 10.66 10.82 -1.17
N GLY A 434 11.29 11.71 -0.42
CA GLY A 434 11.68 11.46 0.96
C GLY A 434 12.77 12.38 1.48
N TYR A 435 13.60 11.85 2.36
CA TYR A 435 14.65 12.55 3.08
C TYR A 435 16.02 11.94 2.79
N LEU A 436 17.03 12.79 2.69
CA LEU A 436 18.44 12.41 2.52
C LEU A 436 19.29 13.21 3.49
N THR A 437 20.09 12.53 4.34
CA THR A 437 21.08 13.18 5.20
C THR A 437 22.42 13.18 4.50
N THR A 438 23.05 14.34 4.37
CA THR A 438 24.34 14.50 3.69
C THR A 438 25.51 14.25 4.65
N ASP A 439 26.72 14.05 4.11
CA ASP A 439 27.93 13.86 4.90
C ASP A 439 28.32 15.11 5.71
N LYS A 440 27.83 16.27 5.32
CA LYS A 440 28.01 17.53 6.07
C LYS A 440 26.92 17.80 7.10
N GLY A 441 25.94 16.87 7.23
CA GLY A 441 24.87 16.96 8.22
C GLY A 441 23.64 17.74 7.79
N HIS A 442 23.52 18.14 6.51
CA HIS A 442 22.29 18.72 5.98
C HIS A 442 21.21 17.64 5.84
N LYS A 443 19.98 17.98 6.17
CA LYS A 443 18.82 17.12 5.93
C LYS A 443 18.04 17.64 4.71
N LEU A 444 18.12 16.94 3.60
CA LEU A 444 17.46 17.30 2.36
C LEU A 444 16.09 16.63 2.25
N VAL A 445 15.12 17.36 1.75
CA VAL A 445 13.83 16.86 1.29
C VAL A 445 13.85 16.82 -0.22
N PHE A 446 13.43 15.71 -0.82
CA PHE A 446 13.51 15.57 -2.27
C PHE A 446 12.28 14.89 -2.88
N SER A 447 12.07 15.16 -4.17
CA SER A 447 11.17 14.42 -5.04
C SER A 447 11.77 14.31 -6.43
N PHE A 448 11.96 13.07 -6.90
CA PHE A 448 12.47 12.72 -8.23
C PHE A 448 11.39 11.92 -8.97
N MET A 449 10.90 12.44 -10.06
CA MET A 449 9.81 11.86 -10.84
C MET A 449 10.21 11.72 -12.31
N PHE A 450 10.30 10.49 -12.79
CA PHE A 450 10.60 10.14 -14.17
C PHE A 450 9.40 9.42 -14.77
N ASN A 451 8.74 10.06 -15.72
CA ASN A 451 7.60 9.52 -16.45
C ASN A 451 7.95 9.34 -17.94
N HIS A 452 7.40 8.30 -18.55
CA HIS A 452 7.53 8.00 -19.98
C HIS A 452 8.97 7.81 -20.46
N PHE A 453 9.86 7.32 -19.59
CA PHE A 453 11.25 7.04 -19.96
C PHE A 453 11.37 5.77 -20.81
N GLY A 454 12.44 5.68 -21.61
CA GLY A 454 12.87 4.48 -22.32
C GLY A 454 13.70 3.53 -21.44
N GLY A 455 14.22 2.47 -22.04
CA GLY A 455 15.12 1.54 -21.37
C GLY A 455 14.48 0.75 -20.24
N SER A 456 15.31 0.24 -19.33
CA SER A 456 14.87 -0.60 -18.22
C SER A 456 14.78 0.14 -16.91
N HIS A 457 13.82 -0.26 -16.05
CA HIS A 457 13.72 0.25 -14.67
C HIS A 457 15.02 0.06 -13.88
N SER A 458 15.71 -1.08 -14.06
CA SER A 458 16.94 -1.37 -13.32
C SER A 458 18.10 -0.45 -13.70
N ALA A 459 18.16 0.01 -14.95
CA ALA A 459 19.14 1.01 -15.40
C ALA A 459 18.84 2.36 -14.72
N LEU A 460 17.59 2.86 -14.82
CA LEU A 460 17.20 4.13 -14.22
C LEU A 460 17.38 4.14 -12.70
N ILE A 461 17.11 3.02 -12.00
CA ILE A 461 17.33 2.91 -10.54
C ILE A 461 18.79 3.16 -10.18
N LYS A 462 19.75 2.60 -10.95
CA LYS A 462 21.18 2.81 -10.72
C LYS A 462 21.60 4.26 -10.94
N GLU A 463 21.06 4.91 -11.98
CA GLU A 463 21.32 6.33 -12.23
C GLU A 463 20.80 7.21 -11.10
N ILE A 464 19.58 6.96 -10.63
CA ILE A 464 18.99 7.72 -9.51
C ILE A 464 19.77 7.46 -8.20
N GLU A 465 20.22 6.24 -7.95
CA GLU A 465 21.07 5.91 -6.81
C GLU A 465 22.37 6.73 -6.81
N GLN A 466 23.03 6.86 -7.97
CA GLN A 466 24.22 7.70 -8.10
C GLN A 466 23.90 9.18 -7.82
N LEU A 467 22.72 9.67 -8.23
CA LEU A 467 22.31 11.04 -7.90
C LEU A 467 22.14 11.24 -6.39
N PHE A 468 21.59 10.25 -5.65
CA PHE A 468 21.51 10.31 -4.18
C PHE A 468 22.89 10.31 -3.53
N ILE A 469 23.81 9.48 -4.03
CA ILE A 469 25.20 9.43 -3.54
C ILE A 469 25.89 10.77 -3.79
N LEU A 470 25.74 11.35 -4.99
CA LEU A 470 26.31 12.68 -5.31
C LEU A 470 25.77 13.79 -4.40
N LEU A 471 24.45 13.80 -4.11
CA LEU A 471 23.86 14.74 -3.17
C LEU A 471 24.43 14.56 -1.77
N LYS A 472 24.51 13.30 -1.29
CA LYS A 472 25.04 12.96 0.03
C LYS A 472 26.48 13.44 0.22
N GLU A 473 27.36 13.17 -0.75
CA GLU A 473 28.79 13.43 -0.65
C GLU A 473 29.14 14.91 -0.86
N ASN A 474 28.42 15.61 -1.71
CA ASN A 474 28.81 16.93 -2.16
C ASN A 474 28.03 18.06 -1.48
N TYR A 475 26.78 17.87 -1.08
CA TYR A 475 26.00 18.91 -0.40
C TYR A 475 26.11 18.83 1.10
#